data_66deae0883f4bae54081d4a2400c7971
#
_entry.id   66deae0883f4bae54081d4a2400c7971
#
_cell.length_a   1.000
_cell.length_b   1.000
_cell.length_c   1.000
_cell.angle_alpha   90.00
_cell.angle_beta   90.00
_cell.angle_gamma   90.00
#
_symmetry.space_group_name_H-M   'P 1'
#
loop_
_entity.id
_entity.type
_entity.pdbx_description
1 polymer ?
#
loop_
_entity_poly.entity_id
_entity_poly.type
_entity_poly.pdbx_seq_one_letter_code
_entity_poly.pdbx_strand_id
1 'polypeptide(L)'
;MAATEDILTRPQIDEALAALPDWRYRLGGLVTVYKAPTPAAALELIAAVGRLAEEQNHHPDLDWRYNRVFLRVSSHDAGTVTARDITAATAASAAAADVGASAEPGLYRTVEVAIDSDDPAGISEVWRLALGYRKGRSGELVDPYGRGPGLWFQTTAAPAASRIHLDIHRSKAESGPVLEKTAAAGALMNRDHAPGWVVVTDAQGNQLCLCTEEGQGPALPED
;
A
#
# COMPACT_ATOMS: atom_id res chain seq x y z
N MET A 1 13.53 -17.70 9.00
CA MET A 1 12.68 -17.71 7.80
C MET A 1 11.28 -18.07 8.28
N ALA A 2 10.27 -17.24 7.99
CA ALA A 2 8.88 -17.61 8.27
C ALA A 2 8.55 -18.91 7.52
N ALA A 3 7.90 -19.84 8.19
CA ALA A 3 7.33 -20.99 7.51
C ALA A 3 6.26 -20.47 6.56
N THR A 4 6.12 -21.07 5.39
CA THR A 4 5.10 -20.73 4.37
C THR A 4 3.67 -20.79 4.97
N GLU A 5 3.51 -21.54 6.05
CA GLU A 5 2.26 -21.73 6.79
C GLU A 5 1.79 -20.50 7.58
N ASP A 6 2.67 -19.51 7.84
CA ASP A 6 2.33 -18.30 8.59
C ASP A 6 1.76 -17.17 7.71
N ILE A 7 1.81 -17.33 6.38
CA ILE A 7 1.36 -16.32 5.43
C ILE A 7 -0.16 -16.36 5.32
N LEU A 8 -0.79 -15.19 5.51
CA LEU A 8 -2.25 -15.07 5.40
C LEU A 8 -2.69 -14.90 3.96
N THR A 9 -3.74 -15.63 3.60
CA THR A 9 -4.46 -15.42 2.34
C THR A 9 -5.26 -14.11 2.41
N ARG A 10 -5.66 -13.58 1.25
CA ARG A 10 -6.45 -12.34 1.21
C ARG A 10 -7.77 -12.46 2.00
N PRO A 11 -8.57 -13.54 1.91
CA PRO A 11 -9.77 -13.68 2.74
C PRO A 11 -9.47 -13.66 4.24
N GLN A 12 -8.38 -14.29 4.69
CA GLN A 12 -7.96 -14.27 6.11
C GLN A 12 -7.55 -12.86 6.57
N ILE A 13 -6.88 -12.08 5.70
CA ILE A 13 -6.55 -10.68 5.97
C ILE A 13 -7.83 -9.85 6.10
N ASP A 14 -8.79 -10.03 5.19
CA ASP A 14 -10.06 -9.29 5.21
C ASP A 14 -10.89 -9.62 6.45
N GLU A 15 -10.90 -10.89 6.88
CA GLU A 15 -11.54 -11.32 8.14
C GLU A 15 -10.88 -10.66 9.35
N ALA A 16 -9.54 -10.65 9.43
CA ALA A 16 -8.81 -10.01 10.52
C ALA A 16 -9.06 -8.49 10.54
N LEU A 17 -9.10 -7.84 9.38
CA LEU A 17 -9.38 -6.40 9.27
C LEU A 17 -10.80 -6.01 9.67
N ALA A 18 -11.75 -6.93 9.70
CA ALA A 18 -13.09 -6.66 10.25
C ALA A 18 -13.04 -6.30 11.75
N ALA A 19 -12.06 -6.84 12.48
CA ALA A 19 -11.79 -6.52 13.88
C ALA A 19 -10.79 -5.36 14.08
N LEU A 20 -10.19 -4.87 13.00
CA LEU A 20 -9.18 -3.80 12.99
C LEU A 20 -9.61 -2.64 12.08
N PRO A 21 -10.68 -1.90 12.41
CA PRO A 21 -11.27 -0.87 11.55
C PRO A 21 -10.32 0.31 11.26
N ASP A 22 -9.28 0.48 12.07
CA ASP A 22 -8.23 1.49 11.92
C ASP A 22 -7.24 1.17 10.80
N TRP A 23 -7.22 -0.07 10.31
CA TRP A 23 -6.19 -0.55 9.39
C TRP A 23 -6.74 -0.81 7.99
N ARG A 24 -5.84 -0.73 7.01
CA ARG A 24 -6.11 -1.08 5.60
C ARG A 24 -5.01 -1.97 5.07
N TYR A 25 -5.36 -2.94 4.24
CA TYR A 25 -4.37 -3.67 3.45
C TYR A 25 -3.90 -2.82 2.27
N ARG A 26 -2.57 -2.72 2.09
CA ARG A 26 -1.93 -2.04 0.95
C ARG A 26 -0.65 -2.77 0.57
N LEU A 27 -0.60 -3.29 -0.66
CA LEU A 27 0.62 -3.83 -1.28
C LEU A 27 1.47 -4.69 -0.31
N GLY A 28 0.88 -5.77 0.21
CA GLY A 28 1.57 -6.71 1.08
C GLY A 28 1.84 -6.22 2.50
N GLY A 29 1.16 -5.18 2.97
CA GLY A 29 1.26 -4.70 4.35
C GLY A 29 -0.06 -4.16 4.89
N LEU A 30 -0.17 -4.05 6.21
CA LEU A 30 -1.24 -3.36 6.89
C LEU A 30 -0.79 -1.93 7.20
N VAL A 31 -1.61 -0.95 6.90
CA VAL A 31 -1.27 0.47 7.04
C VAL A 31 -2.34 1.23 7.82
N THR A 32 -1.90 2.23 8.56
CA THR A 32 -2.78 3.18 9.26
C THR A 32 -2.11 4.53 9.43
N VAL A 33 -2.89 5.52 9.84
CA VAL A 33 -2.41 6.81 10.34
C VAL A 33 -3.14 7.10 11.63
N TYR A 34 -2.40 7.35 12.71
CA TYR A 34 -2.96 7.82 13.96
C TYR A 34 -2.68 9.29 14.15
N LYS A 35 -3.73 10.07 14.42
CA LYS A 35 -3.66 11.48 14.82
C LYS A 35 -3.74 11.57 16.33
N ALA A 36 -2.61 11.86 16.97
CA ALA A 36 -2.56 12.15 18.39
C ALA A 36 -3.09 13.56 18.71
N PRO A 37 -3.56 13.79 19.95
CA PRO A 37 -4.01 15.11 20.39
C PRO A 37 -2.93 16.19 20.25
N THR A 38 -1.67 15.84 20.52
CA THR A 38 -0.50 16.73 20.46
C THR A 38 0.70 16.04 19.82
N PRO A 39 1.72 16.77 19.37
CA PRO A 39 2.99 16.17 18.93
C PRO A 39 3.69 15.37 20.05
N ALA A 40 3.56 15.79 21.30
CA ALA A 40 4.11 15.07 22.45
C ALA A 40 3.44 13.69 22.60
N ALA A 41 2.10 13.62 22.53
CA ALA A 41 1.36 12.36 22.56
C ALA A 41 1.70 11.48 21.33
N ALA A 42 2.02 12.06 20.17
CA ALA A 42 2.52 11.30 19.03
C ALA A 42 3.88 10.65 19.32
N LEU A 43 4.79 11.33 20.02
CA LEU A 43 6.07 10.74 20.46
C LEU A 43 5.87 9.64 21.49
N GLU A 44 4.90 9.78 22.40
CA GLU A 44 4.52 8.73 23.35
C GLU A 44 4.02 7.47 22.62
N LEU A 45 3.17 7.65 21.60
CA LEU A 45 2.73 6.55 20.74
C LEU A 45 3.90 5.88 20.03
N ILE A 46 4.80 6.66 19.43
CA ILE A 46 6.00 6.13 18.76
C ILE A 46 6.84 5.30 19.71
N ALA A 47 7.07 5.81 20.94
CA ALA A 47 7.84 5.09 21.96
C ALA A 47 7.13 3.81 22.42
N ALA A 48 5.79 3.82 22.53
CA ALA A 48 5.01 2.63 22.85
C ALA A 48 5.09 1.58 21.74
N VAL A 49 4.87 1.99 20.47
CA VAL A 49 4.99 1.10 19.30
C VAL A 49 6.40 0.53 19.20
N GLY A 50 7.44 1.32 19.47
CA GLY A 50 8.83 0.87 19.47
C GLY A 50 9.09 -0.23 20.53
N ARG A 51 8.57 -0.07 21.75
CA ARG A 51 8.68 -1.12 22.80
C ARG A 51 7.96 -2.41 22.39
N LEU A 52 6.75 -2.29 21.86
CA LEU A 52 5.98 -3.45 21.36
C LEU A 52 6.71 -4.16 20.22
N ALA A 53 7.37 -3.40 19.34
CA ALA A 53 8.16 -3.96 18.23
C ALA A 53 9.35 -4.80 18.76
N GLU A 54 10.07 -4.32 19.78
CA GLU A 54 11.15 -5.06 20.45
C GLU A 54 10.61 -6.32 21.15
N GLU A 55 9.52 -6.22 21.90
CA GLU A 55 8.90 -7.34 22.61
C GLU A 55 8.45 -8.45 21.65
N GLN A 56 7.90 -8.08 20.49
CA GLN A 56 7.39 -9.01 19.49
C GLN A 56 8.46 -9.45 18.48
N ASN A 57 9.65 -8.84 18.51
CA ASN A 57 10.67 -8.95 17.47
C ASN A 57 10.07 -8.77 16.07
N HIS A 58 9.19 -7.77 15.94
CA HIS A 58 8.48 -7.46 14.70
C HIS A 58 8.30 -5.94 14.54
N HIS A 59 9.07 -5.35 13.63
CA HIS A 59 9.27 -3.91 13.55
C HIS A 59 8.45 -3.29 12.42
N PRO A 60 7.57 -2.33 12.71
CA PRO A 60 6.83 -1.58 11.70
C PRO A 60 7.71 -0.54 11.02
N ASP A 61 7.38 -0.20 9.77
CA ASP A 61 7.80 1.06 9.17
C ASP A 61 7.00 2.20 9.79
N LEU A 62 7.67 3.30 10.14
CA LEU A 62 7.06 4.43 10.84
C LEU A 62 7.49 5.76 10.25
N ASP A 63 6.51 6.65 10.00
CA ASP A 63 6.72 8.04 9.65
C ASP A 63 6.01 8.97 10.63
N TRP A 64 6.67 10.01 11.08
CA TRP A 64 6.10 11.02 11.94
C TRP A 64 5.93 12.36 11.22
N ARG A 65 4.71 12.89 11.26
CA ARG A 65 4.34 14.17 10.65
C ARG A 65 3.54 15.03 11.66
N TYR A 66 4.22 15.93 12.37
CA TYR A 66 3.65 16.78 13.43
C TYR A 66 2.96 15.91 14.51
N ASN A 67 1.62 15.82 14.54
CA ASN A 67 0.88 14.99 15.48
C ASN A 67 0.31 13.70 14.84
N ARG A 68 0.78 13.33 13.66
CA ARG A 68 0.36 12.09 12.96
C ARG A 68 1.50 11.10 12.89
N VAL A 69 1.16 9.86 13.17
CA VAL A 69 2.05 8.70 13.07
C VAL A 69 1.50 7.79 11.97
N PHE A 70 2.26 7.64 10.91
CA PHE A 70 1.99 6.71 9.81
C PHE A 70 2.67 5.40 10.13
N LEU A 71 1.93 4.31 10.10
CA LEU A 71 2.43 2.98 10.40
C LEU A 71 2.16 2.04 9.23
N ARG A 72 3.15 1.20 8.94
CA ARG A 72 3.02 0.04 8.08
C ARG A 72 3.63 -1.16 8.78
N VAL A 73 2.89 -2.25 8.88
CA VAL A 73 3.38 -3.54 9.35
C VAL A 73 3.34 -4.56 8.23
N SER A 74 4.45 -5.28 8.05
CA SER A 74 4.57 -6.36 7.08
C SER A 74 5.71 -7.29 7.50
N SER A 75 5.55 -8.58 7.27
CA SER A 75 6.59 -9.57 7.56
C SER A 75 7.62 -9.58 6.44
N HIS A 76 8.74 -8.88 6.64
CA HIS A 76 9.78 -8.67 5.62
C HIS A 76 10.38 -9.98 5.11
N ASP A 77 10.52 -10.97 5.99
CA ASP A 77 11.02 -12.32 5.66
C ASP A 77 10.02 -13.14 4.84
N ALA A 78 8.71 -12.84 4.96
CA ALA A 78 7.64 -13.42 4.16
C ALA A 78 7.32 -12.56 2.92
N GLY A 79 7.67 -11.28 2.93
CA GLY A 79 7.36 -10.30 1.88
C GLY A 79 5.88 -9.97 1.77
N THR A 80 5.09 -10.24 2.82
CA THR A 80 3.64 -10.06 2.85
C THR A 80 3.12 -10.09 4.30
N VAL A 81 1.79 -10.11 4.46
CA VAL A 81 1.12 -10.15 5.76
C VAL A 81 1.07 -11.55 6.33
N THR A 82 1.42 -11.68 7.60
CA THR A 82 1.32 -12.90 8.41
C THR A 82 0.49 -12.64 9.68
N ALA A 83 0.28 -13.64 10.51
CA ALA A 83 -0.37 -13.48 11.81
C ALA A 83 0.39 -12.52 12.75
N ARG A 84 1.72 -12.37 12.59
CA ARG A 84 2.54 -11.43 13.36
C ARG A 84 2.10 -9.98 13.10
N ASP A 85 1.75 -9.66 11.85
CA ASP A 85 1.30 -8.32 11.46
C ASP A 85 -0.05 -7.97 12.07
N ILE A 86 -0.95 -8.94 12.17
CA ILE A 86 -2.25 -8.78 12.85
C ILE A 86 -2.04 -8.49 14.34
N THR A 87 -1.12 -9.24 14.99
CA THR A 87 -0.76 -9.04 16.39
C THR A 87 -0.17 -7.65 16.62
N ALA A 88 0.78 -7.23 15.77
CA ALA A 88 1.40 -5.92 15.84
C ALA A 88 0.40 -4.78 15.62
N ALA A 89 -0.50 -4.92 14.63
CA ALA A 89 -1.55 -3.95 14.35
C ALA A 89 -2.52 -3.81 15.53
N THR A 90 -2.90 -4.93 16.17
CA THR A 90 -3.77 -4.94 17.35
C THR A 90 -3.10 -4.20 18.52
N ALA A 91 -1.83 -4.50 18.80
CA ALA A 91 -1.07 -3.87 19.88
C ALA A 91 -0.87 -2.35 19.61
N ALA A 92 -0.58 -1.97 18.38
CA ALA A 92 -0.46 -0.57 18.00
C ALA A 92 -1.78 0.20 18.14
N SER A 93 -2.93 -0.42 17.82
CA SER A 93 -4.26 0.18 18.02
C SER A 93 -4.54 0.44 19.50
N ALA A 94 -4.19 -0.51 20.38
CA ALA A 94 -4.32 -0.32 21.83
C ALA A 94 -3.43 0.84 22.32
N ALA A 95 -2.17 0.86 21.91
CA ALA A 95 -1.25 1.96 22.26
C ALA A 95 -1.74 3.33 21.75
N ALA A 96 -2.38 3.39 20.58
CA ALA A 96 -2.96 4.61 20.07
C ALA A 96 -4.16 5.08 20.91
N ALA A 97 -5.01 4.16 21.35
CA ALA A 97 -6.13 4.46 22.26
C ALA A 97 -5.64 5.01 23.61
N ASP A 98 -4.57 4.45 24.17
CA ASP A 98 -3.99 4.86 25.45
C ASP A 98 -3.52 6.32 25.45
N VAL A 99 -3.03 6.81 24.30
CA VAL A 99 -2.61 8.23 24.14
C VAL A 99 -3.74 9.12 23.61
N GLY A 100 -4.95 8.61 23.46
CA GLY A 100 -6.11 9.35 22.96
C GLY A 100 -6.01 9.71 21.47
N ALA A 101 -5.27 8.93 20.69
CA ALA A 101 -5.16 9.16 19.25
C ALA A 101 -6.41 8.62 18.51
N SER A 102 -6.76 9.28 17.41
CA SER A 102 -7.82 8.86 16.49
C SER A 102 -7.25 8.33 15.19
N ALA A 103 -7.89 7.33 14.59
CA ALA A 103 -7.45 6.75 13.34
C ALA A 103 -7.89 7.59 12.13
N GLU A 104 -6.98 7.84 11.20
CA GLU A 104 -7.21 8.49 9.91
C GLU A 104 -6.62 7.63 8.76
N PRO A 105 -6.99 6.32 8.63
CA PRO A 105 -6.31 5.39 7.71
C PRO A 105 -6.38 5.81 6.24
N GLY A 106 -7.39 6.59 5.85
CA GLY A 106 -7.52 7.13 4.50
C GLY A 106 -6.42 8.12 4.10
N LEU A 107 -5.63 8.61 5.06
CA LEU A 107 -4.48 9.47 4.77
C LEU A 107 -3.23 8.66 4.35
N TYR A 108 -3.20 7.35 4.59
CA TYR A 108 -2.11 6.51 4.09
C TYR A 108 -2.36 6.19 2.62
N ARG A 109 -1.66 6.90 1.76
CA ARG A 109 -1.75 6.72 0.31
C ARG A 109 -0.54 5.97 -0.20
N THR A 110 -0.79 5.00 -1.08
CA THR A 110 0.26 4.26 -1.78
C THR A 110 0.17 4.56 -3.26
N VAL A 111 1.30 4.78 -3.91
CA VAL A 111 1.40 5.05 -5.34
C VAL A 111 2.36 4.05 -5.94
N GLU A 112 1.98 3.46 -7.07
CA GLU A 112 2.86 2.67 -7.92
C GLU A 112 2.94 3.32 -9.31
N VAL A 113 4.07 3.12 -9.97
CA VAL A 113 4.29 3.57 -11.35
C VAL A 113 4.29 2.34 -12.25
N ALA A 114 3.44 2.34 -13.25
CA ALA A 114 3.43 1.32 -14.29
C ALA A 114 4.11 1.85 -15.56
N ILE A 115 4.93 1.03 -16.17
CA ILE A 115 5.56 1.32 -17.47
C ILE A 115 5.08 0.28 -18.46
N ASP A 116 4.38 0.73 -19.49
CA ASP A 116 3.97 -0.10 -20.61
C ASP A 116 5.18 -0.44 -21.47
N SER A 117 5.40 -1.73 -21.75
CA SER A 117 6.55 -2.19 -22.51
C SER A 117 6.23 -3.46 -23.30
N ASP A 118 6.78 -3.58 -24.50
CA ASP A 118 6.82 -4.82 -25.27
C ASP A 118 7.99 -5.73 -24.87
N ASP A 119 8.99 -5.18 -24.16
CA ASP A 119 10.12 -5.91 -23.57
C ASP A 119 10.42 -5.44 -22.13
N PRO A 120 9.60 -5.81 -21.14
CA PRO A 120 9.84 -5.46 -19.73
C PRO A 120 11.22 -5.91 -19.21
N ALA A 121 11.72 -7.07 -19.67
CA ALA A 121 13.00 -7.61 -19.21
C ALA A 121 14.18 -6.73 -19.69
N GLY A 122 14.09 -6.22 -20.92
CA GLY A 122 15.13 -5.37 -21.51
C GLY A 122 15.28 -4.02 -20.82
N ILE A 123 14.21 -3.49 -20.18
CA ILE A 123 14.27 -2.17 -19.54
C ILE A 123 14.34 -2.21 -18.02
N SER A 124 13.85 -3.27 -17.38
CA SER A 124 13.69 -3.32 -15.91
C SER A 124 15.01 -3.15 -15.15
N GLU A 125 16.12 -3.67 -15.67
CA GLU A 125 17.43 -3.56 -15.00
C GLU A 125 17.94 -2.12 -14.96
N VAL A 126 17.70 -1.34 -16.00
CA VAL A 126 18.07 0.09 -16.06
C VAL A 126 17.30 0.85 -14.96
N TRP A 127 15.99 0.63 -14.86
CA TRP A 127 15.15 1.24 -13.82
C TRP A 127 15.57 0.82 -12.42
N ARG A 128 15.84 -0.48 -12.23
CA ARG A 128 16.30 -1.02 -10.95
C ARG A 128 17.60 -0.35 -10.47
N LEU A 129 18.58 -0.24 -11.36
CA LEU A 129 19.90 0.36 -11.05
C LEU A 129 19.78 1.86 -10.82
N ALA A 130 19.03 2.57 -11.68
CA ALA A 130 18.87 4.02 -11.58
C ALA A 130 18.14 4.44 -10.29
N LEU A 131 17.15 3.67 -9.86
CA LEU A 131 16.38 3.92 -8.65
C LEU A 131 17.05 3.36 -7.38
N GLY A 132 18.02 2.45 -7.50
CA GLY A 132 18.57 1.70 -6.37
C GLY A 132 17.56 0.71 -5.77
N TYR A 133 16.60 0.26 -6.57
CA TYR A 133 15.53 -0.62 -6.14
C TYR A 133 15.96 -2.10 -6.16
N ARG A 134 15.23 -2.93 -5.42
CA ARG A 134 15.32 -4.39 -5.48
C ARG A 134 14.13 -4.96 -6.24
N LYS A 135 14.26 -6.20 -6.73
CA LYS A 135 13.13 -6.95 -7.28
C LYS A 135 12.24 -7.44 -6.14
N GLY A 136 10.95 -7.20 -6.26
CA GLY A 136 9.92 -7.80 -5.44
C GLY A 136 9.57 -9.22 -5.87
N ARG A 137 8.54 -9.80 -5.26
CA ARG A 137 8.19 -11.23 -5.47
C ARG A 137 7.62 -11.52 -6.84
N SER A 138 6.85 -10.57 -7.41
CA SER A 138 6.21 -10.71 -8.73
C SER A 138 7.01 -10.06 -9.85
N GLY A 139 8.27 -9.66 -9.57
CA GLY A 139 9.16 -9.04 -10.55
C GLY A 139 9.06 -7.51 -10.60
N GLU A 140 8.19 -6.91 -9.81
CA GLU A 140 8.11 -5.46 -9.60
C GLU A 140 9.40 -4.94 -8.97
N LEU A 141 9.67 -3.64 -9.13
CA LEU A 141 10.77 -2.95 -8.48
C LEU A 141 10.27 -2.21 -7.25
N VAL A 142 10.88 -2.45 -6.10
CA VAL A 142 10.51 -1.85 -4.83
C VAL A 142 11.68 -1.14 -4.19
N ASP A 143 11.41 0.01 -3.60
CA ASP A 143 12.38 0.71 -2.76
C ASP A 143 12.71 -0.15 -1.53
N PRO A 144 14.00 -0.46 -1.26
CA PRO A 144 14.37 -1.25 -0.08
C PRO A 144 13.88 -0.70 1.25
N TYR A 145 13.64 0.60 1.31
CA TYR A 145 13.20 1.32 2.52
C TYR A 145 11.74 1.78 2.47
N GLY A 146 10.99 1.42 1.41
CA GLY A 146 9.58 1.76 1.28
C GLY A 146 9.27 3.26 1.19
N ARG A 147 10.26 4.09 0.78
CA ARG A 147 10.11 5.57 0.71
C ARG A 147 9.60 6.05 -0.64
N GLY A 148 9.95 5.34 -1.69
CA GLY A 148 9.52 5.61 -3.06
C GLY A 148 8.36 4.73 -3.51
N PRO A 149 7.67 5.11 -4.61
CA PRO A 149 6.63 4.30 -5.21
C PRO A 149 7.19 2.98 -5.76
N GLY A 150 6.43 1.90 -5.66
CA GLY A 150 6.73 0.69 -6.40
C GLY A 150 6.66 0.94 -7.91
N LEU A 151 7.45 0.21 -8.69
CA LEU A 151 7.46 0.30 -10.14
C LEU A 151 7.31 -1.10 -10.74
N TRP A 152 6.35 -1.25 -11.65
CA TRP A 152 6.12 -2.50 -12.34
C TRP A 152 5.97 -2.30 -13.85
N PHE A 153 6.07 -3.37 -14.62
CA PHE A 153 6.07 -3.30 -16.07
C PHE A 153 4.86 -4.05 -16.61
N GLN A 154 4.03 -3.33 -17.36
CA GLN A 154 2.88 -3.90 -18.04
C GLN A 154 3.29 -4.34 -19.43
N THR A 155 3.20 -5.65 -19.71
CA THR A 155 3.46 -6.15 -21.07
C THR A 155 2.35 -5.74 -22.00
N THR A 156 2.70 -5.07 -23.11
CA THR A 156 1.77 -4.68 -24.18
C THR A 156 2.45 -4.82 -25.54
N ALA A 157 1.71 -5.30 -26.54
CA ALA A 157 2.22 -5.46 -27.90
C ALA A 157 2.35 -4.12 -28.66
N ALA A 158 1.69 -3.08 -28.18
CA ALA A 158 1.68 -1.76 -28.81
C ALA A 158 1.68 -0.67 -27.74
N PRO A 159 2.85 -0.37 -27.13
CA PRO A 159 2.94 0.69 -26.15
C PRO A 159 2.54 2.02 -26.78
N ALA A 160 1.64 2.74 -26.10
CA ALA A 160 1.20 4.06 -26.51
C ALA A 160 2.32 5.11 -26.40
N ALA A 161 2.06 6.31 -26.85
CA ALA A 161 3.02 7.43 -26.74
C ALA A 161 3.41 7.74 -25.28
N SER A 162 2.47 7.63 -24.34
CA SER A 162 2.76 7.59 -22.90
C SER A 162 2.91 6.14 -22.46
N ARG A 163 4.11 5.77 -22.04
CA ARG A 163 4.43 4.41 -21.56
C ARG A 163 4.31 4.26 -20.06
N ILE A 164 3.93 5.31 -19.36
CA ILE A 164 3.85 5.36 -17.91
C ILE A 164 2.44 5.77 -17.52
N HIS A 165 1.86 5.07 -16.56
CA HIS A 165 0.68 5.50 -15.82
C HIS A 165 0.90 5.30 -14.31
N LEU A 166 0.14 6.00 -13.50
CA LEU A 166 0.22 5.91 -12.05
C LEU A 166 -0.94 5.08 -11.50
N ASP A 167 -0.64 4.12 -10.66
CA ASP A 167 -1.62 3.39 -9.88
C ASP A 167 -1.74 4.00 -8.48
N ILE A 168 -2.91 4.58 -8.21
CA ILE A 168 -3.20 5.24 -6.94
C ILE A 168 -4.14 4.35 -6.13
N HIS A 169 -3.61 3.76 -5.06
CA HIS A 169 -4.36 2.84 -4.22
C HIS A 169 -5.17 3.58 -3.15
N ARG A 170 -6.48 3.34 -3.14
CA ARG A 170 -7.43 3.87 -2.17
C ARG A 170 -8.39 2.78 -1.70
N SER A 171 -9.09 3.00 -0.58
CA SER A 171 -10.20 2.11 -0.23
C SER A 171 -11.35 2.28 -1.24
N LYS A 172 -12.15 1.23 -1.41
CA LYS A 172 -13.35 1.26 -2.25
C LYS A 172 -14.30 2.41 -1.87
N ALA A 173 -14.47 2.65 -0.56
CA ALA A 173 -15.31 3.74 -0.06
C ALA A 173 -14.77 5.14 -0.43
N GLU A 174 -13.45 5.30 -0.51
CA GLU A 174 -12.81 6.58 -0.85
C GLU A 174 -12.74 6.82 -2.36
N SER A 175 -12.78 5.76 -3.16
CA SER A 175 -12.62 5.84 -4.62
C SER A 175 -13.83 6.52 -5.28
N GLY A 176 -15.06 6.23 -4.83
CA GLY A 176 -16.29 6.78 -5.41
C GLY A 176 -16.31 8.32 -5.47
N PRO A 177 -16.19 9.02 -4.32
CA PRO A 177 -16.16 10.48 -4.30
C PRO A 177 -14.99 11.11 -5.08
N VAL A 178 -13.85 10.44 -5.17
CA VAL A 178 -12.71 10.91 -5.97
C VAL A 178 -13.02 10.80 -7.46
N LEU A 179 -13.57 9.66 -7.90
CA LEU A 179 -13.97 9.46 -9.30
C LEU A 179 -15.03 10.49 -9.74
N GLU A 180 -15.99 10.80 -8.89
CA GLU A 180 -17.01 11.83 -9.17
C GLU A 180 -16.38 13.21 -9.39
N LYS A 181 -15.47 13.62 -8.49
CA LYS A 181 -14.75 14.90 -8.60
C LYS A 181 -13.86 14.95 -9.84
N THR A 182 -13.17 13.85 -10.15
CA THR A 182 -12.27 13.75 -11.30
C THR A 182 -13.06 13.78 -12.61
N ALA A 183 -14.21 13.11 -12.66
CA ALA A 183 -15.13 13.21 -13.80
C ALA A 183 -15.68 14.64 -13.99
N ALA A 184 -16.06 15.31 -12.91
CA ALA A 184 -16.52 16.70 -12.95
C ALA A 184 -15.41 17.66 -13.42
N ALA A 185 -14.15 17.31 -13.23
CA ALA A 185 -12.98 18.03 -13.78
C ALA A 185 -12.69 17.72 -15.26
N GLY A 186 -13.52 16.88 -15.91
CA GLY A 186 -13.44 16.60 -17.34
C GLY A 186 -12.68 15.33 -17.72
N ALA A 187 -12.32 14.47 -16.75
CA ALA A 187 -11.65 13.21 -17.08
C ALA A 187 -12.64 12.15 -17.59
N LEU A 188 -12.16 11.31 -18.52
CA LEU A 188 -12.87 10.11 -18.96
C LEU A 188 -12.61 8.93 -18.05
N MET A 189 -13.62 8.06 -17.87
CA MET A 189 -13.57 6.90 -17.00
C MET A 189 -13.79 5.62 -17.79
N ASN A 190 -12.84 4.68 -17.75
CA ASN A 190 -13.09 3.31 -18.16
C ASN A 190 -13.24 2.43 -16.90
N ARG A 191 -14.38 1.74 -16.80
CA ARG A 191 -14.79 0.93 -15.64
C ARG A 191 -14.81 -0.57 -15.93
N ASP A 192 -14.20 -1.03 -17.01
CA ASP A 192 -14.24 -2.43 -17.43
C ASP A 192 -13.61 -3.38 -16.40
N HIS A 193 -12.74 -2.84 -15.53
CA HIS A 193 -12.04 -3.58 -14.49
C HIS A 193 -12.56 -3.29 -13.07
N ALA A 194 -13.67 -2.55 -12.96
CA ALA A 194 -14.27 -2.30 -11.65
C ALA A 194 -14.84 -3.63 -11.06
N PRO A 195 -14.78 -3.83 -9.75
CA PRO A 195 -14.40 -2.88 -8.71
C PRO A 195 -12.88 -2.81 -8.42
N GLY A 196 -12.04 -3.63 -9.04
CA GLY A 196 -10.60 -3.69 -8.83
C GLY A 196 -9.93 -2.35 -9.09
N TRP A 197 -10.12 -1.78 -10.28
CA TRP A 197 -9.62 -0.45 -10.62
C TRP A 197 -10.48 0.23 -11.70
N VAL A 198 -10.33 1.54 -11.78
CA VAL A 198 -10.93 2.39 -12.83
C VAL A 198 -9.82 3.17 -13.50
N VAL A 199 -9.71 3.07 -14.83
CA VAL A 199 -8.78 3.88 -15.61
C VAL A 199 -9.37 5.27 -15.77
N VAL A 200 -8.59 6.28 -15.43
CA VAL A 200 -8.93 7.70 -15.56
C VAL A 200 -8.02 8.30 -16.61
N THR A 201 -8.60 8.88 -17.64
CA THR A 201 -7.86 9.50 -18.74
C THR A 201 -8.12 11.00 -18.76
N ASP A 202 -7.08 11.82 -18.75
CA ASP A 202 -7.20 13.26 -18.85
C ASP A 202 -7.51 13.73 -20.29
N ALA A 203 -7.72 15.04 -20.47
CA ALA A 203 -8.04 15.63 -21.77
C ALA A 203 -6.90 15.51 -22.82
N GLN A 204 -5.70 15.14 -22.40
CA GLN A 204 -4.52 14.97 -23.26
C GLN A 204 -4.17 13.50 -23.52
N GLY A 205 -4.96 12.56 -22.95
CA GLY A 205 -4.75 11.13 -23.11
C GLY A 205 -3.79 10.50 -22.10
N ASN A 206 -3.30 11.23 -21.09
CA ASN A 206 -2.50 10.63 -20.03
C ASN A 206 -3.41 9.82 -19.11
N GLN A 207 -2.91 8.69 -18.63
CA GLN A 207 -3.70 7.74 -17.85
C GLN A 207 -3.18 7.57 -16.42
N LEU A 208 -4.11 7.32 -15.52
CA LEU A 208 -3.86 6.80 -14.18
C LEU A 208 -4.94 5.78 -13.83
N CYS A 209 -4.65 4.89 -12.89
CA CYS A 209 -5.64 3.95 -12.36
C CYS A 209 -5.97 4.31 -10.91
N LEU A 210 -7.26 4.37 -10.57
CA LEU A 210 -7.69 4.31 -9.18
C LEU A 210 -7.96 2.87 -8.82
N CYS A 211 -7.03 2.29 -8.06
CA CYS A 211 -7.04 0.90 -7.64
C CYS A 211 -7.65 0.76 -6.24
N THR A 212 -8.52 -0.24 -6.06
CA THR A 212 -9.09 -0.58 -4.75
C THR A 212 -8.40 -1.82 -4.17
N GLU A 213 -8.71 -2.14 -2.92
CA GLU A 213 -8.27 -3.39 -2.29
C GLU A 213 -8.78 -4.64 -3.02
N GLU A 214 -9.89 -4.55 -3.75
CA GLU A 214 -10.46 -5.65 -4.52
C GLU A 214 -9.67 -5.99 -5.79
N GLY A 215 -8.86 -5.03 -6.30
CA GLY A 215 -7.93 -5.25 -7.41
C GLY A 215 -6.57 -5.76 -6.97
N GLN A 216 -6.30 -5.77 -5.66
CA GLN A 216 -5.06 -6.31 -5.11
C GLN A 216 -5.21 -7.83 -5.01
N GLY A 217 -4.58 -8.56 -5.92
CA GLY A 217 -4.53 -10.01 -5.90
C GLY A 217 -3.97 -10.58 -4.60
N PRO A 218 -4.03 -11.91 -4.40
CA PRO A 218 -3.39 -12.56 -3.27
C PRO A 218 -1.90 -12.21 -3.27
N ALA A 219 -1.34 -12.03 -2.08
CA ALA A 219 0.09 -11.76 -1.90
C ALA A 219 0.99 -12.93 -2.36
N LEU A 220 0.40 -14.04 -2.74
CA LEU A 220 1.05 -15.21 -3.32
C LEU A 220 0.49 -15.45 -4.73
N PRO A 221 1.33 -15.87 -5.72
CA PRO A 221 0.81 -16.42 -6.95
C PRO A 221 -0.08 -17.62 -6.61
N GLU A 222 -1.21 -17.71 -7.29
CA GLU A 222 -1.95 -18.98 -7.33
C GLU A 222 -1.05 -19.99 -8.03
N ASP A 223 -0.77 -21.12 -7.37
CA ASP A 223 0.00 -22.24 -7.92
C ASP A 223 -0.69 -22.83 -9.16
#